data_b621ec732d51a52f2b91ecaf400fa2f5
#
_entry.id   b621ec732d51a52f2b91ecaf400fa2f5
#
_cell.length_a   1.000
_cell.length_b   1.000
_cell.length_c   1.000
_cell.angle_alpha   90.00
_cell.angle_beta   90.00
_cell.angle_gamma   90.00
#
_symmetry.space_group_name_H-M   'P 1'
#
loop_
_entity.id
_entity.type
_entity.pdbx_description
1 polymer ?
#
loop_
_entity_poly.entity_id
_entity_poly.type
_entity_poly.pdbx_seq_one_letter_code
_entity_poly.pdbx_strand_id
1 'polypeptide(L)'
;MRKSHLLPIILLFCFFTDLRAQNYPQNYFHWPIDTPVTIVGTFGEIRDGHFHSGLDLGTEEMEGRPVSASAAGYISRIKISADGYGKALYVTHPNGYVTVYGHLQKFTQAVNEYVRKIQYEKQIFELDVNLKSKDFLVKQDEVIAYSGSTGSAQGPHLHFEIRDEETEEPINPFLFGLNAFDGIAPELKYIRIYPTPEAGIVNKTDTSVIYETQNADGILMLNTNDVIQAYGYISFGVGATDRIDNSQATLGIYSAELFVDNALAYTWKYDRFNFNDTKQANAHIDYTSYVRDRNTIERFYRLPGNHLNIYDDSIKLGTQYFGEEGSHDIKIVVKDFAGNKSQIEFPVIVYPTLNQYQYQANPPDAMLVTNAKGVAIHKSKLDVSIPSDAVYQDYHYTDKEIKSPQYLSNTYRVGSWHEALDVPITVGIKPETVLPDSLMSKVIVAEIQSDGTLKGRGGIWNKKMVTAQVPTFGDYTLVLDTVAPEVVKDYVPADMNSYRGAVIQFIAKDKLSKIKSYSGKVDGKWMLFEFDKKSNMLQCDISPLMENKEHKVELVVIDERNNVTNYKFDFYF
;
A
#
# COMPACT_ATOMS: atom_id res chain seq x y z
N MET A 1 35.33 70.33 22.08
CA MET A 1 34.11 69.53 21.91
C MET A 1 34.50 68.24 21.20
N ARG A 2 34.63 67.13 21.95
CA ARG A 2 34.97 65.80 21.43
C ARG A 2 33.64 65.10 21.12
N LYS A 3 33.42 64.70 19.85
CA LYS A 3 32.30 63.85 19.44
C LYS A 3 32.70 62.40 19.64
N SER A 4 32.00 61.69 20.54
CA SER A 4 32.10 60.25 20.72
C SER A 4 31.20 59.58 19.71
N HIS A 5 31.79 58.71 18.84
CA HIS A 5 31.08 57.81 17.95
C HIS A 5 30.80 56.50 18.73
N LEU A 6 29.53 56.24 19.08
CA LEU A 6 29.10 54.89 19.50
C LEU A 6 28.88 54.02 18.25
N LEU A 7 29.63 52.92 18.18
CA LEU A 7 29.43 51.85 17.22
C LEU A 7 28.34 50.91 17.77
N PRO A 8 27.28 50.55 17.02
CA PRO A 8 26.34 49.55 17.47
C PRO A 8 26.93 48.16 17.32
N ILE A 9 27.02 47.40 18.39
CA ILE A 9 27.34 45.98 18.40
C ILE A 9 26.08 45.23 17.93
N ILE A 10 26.10 44.71 16.68
CA ILE A 10 25.08 43.79 16.20
C ILE A 10 25.41 42.39 16.77
N LEU A 11 24.64 41.96 17.76
CA LEU A 11 24.65 40.58 18.24
C LEU A 11 24.00 39.69 17.16
N LEU A 12 24.81 38.95 16.44
CA LEU A 12 24.36 37.91 15.53
C LEU A 12 23.92 36.70 16.40
N PHE A 13 22.61 36.53 16.60
CA PHE A 13 22.05 35.30 17.15
C PHE A 13 22.14 34.22 16.08
N CYS A 14 23.19 33.39 16.12
CA CYS A 14 23.22 32.13 15.40
C CYS A 14 22.21 31.19 16.06
N PHE A 15 21.06 31.02 15.45
CA PHE A 15 20.20 29.88 15.73
C PHE A 15 20.92 28.63 15.19
N PHE A 16 21.65 27.96 16.06
CA PHE A 16 22.03 26.57 15.81
C PHE A 16 20.75 25.76 15.91
N THR A 17 20.15 25.41 14.77
CA THR A 17 19.25 24.29 14.71
C THR A 17 20.10 23.06 14.97
N ASP A 18 20.01 22.51 16.19
CA ASP A 18 20.53 21.19 16.49
C ASP A 18 19.88 20.19 15.53
N LEU A 19 20.53 19.88 14.43
CA LEU A 19 20.32 18.64 13.68
C LEU A 19 20.82 17.50 14.59
N ARG A 20 20.01 17.14 15.59
CA ARG A 20 20.25 15.90 16.33
C ARG A 20 19.95 14.78 15.36
N ALA A 21 20.98 14.06 14.93
CA ALA A 21 20.78 12.71 14.39
C ALA A 21 19.87 11.99 15.39
N GLN A 22 18.72 11.52 14.93
CA GLN A 22 17.73 10.86 15.78
C GLN A 22 18.35 9.53 16.24
N ASN A 23 18.90 9.49 17.45
CA ASN A 23 19.51 8.29 18.02
C ASN A 23 18.41 7.39 18.57
N TYR A 24 18.04 6.37 17.83
CA TYR A 24 17.12 5.33 18.29
C TYR A 24 17.80 4.45 19.36
N PRO A 25 17.07 4.01 20.40
CA PRO A 25 17.64 3.19 21.48
C PRO A 25 18.07 1.83 20.94
N GLN A 26 19.37 1.54 21.05
CA GLN A 26 19.93 0.26 20.65
C GLN A 26 19.76 -0.79 21.75
N ASN A 27 19.50 -2.05 21.37
CA ASN A 27 19.36 -3.19 22.29
C ASN A 27 18.21 -3.04 23.32
N TYR A 28 17.24 -2.17 23.06
CA TYR A 28 16.07 -2.03 23.90
C TYR A 28 14.96 -3.00 23.49
N PHE A 29 14.78 -3.21 22.19
CA PHE A 29 13.83 -4.15 21.63
C PHE A 29 14.51 -5.47 21.28
N HIS A 30 13.86 -6.60 21.61
CA HIS A 30 14.24 -7.93 21.18
C HIS A 30 13.38 -8.39 20.01
N TRP A 31 13.86 -9.36 19.25
CA TRP A 31 13.07 -10.01 18.24
C TRP A 31 11.83 -10.66 18.87
N PRO A 32 10.62 -10.45 18.31
CA PRO A 32 9.38 -10.96 18.90
C PRO A 32 9.14 -12.44 18.61
N ILE A 33 10.00 -13.10 17.85
CA ILE A 33 9.97 -14.54 17.54
C ILE A 33 11.36 -15.14 17.78
N ASP A 34 11.42 -16.47 17.88
CA ASP A 34 12.68 -17.19 18.08
C ASP A 34 13.73 -16.88 17.00
N THR A 35 15.00 -16.78 17.41
CA THR A 35 16.14 -16.55 16.53
C THR A 35 16.78 -17.87 16.09
N PRO A 36 17.41 -17.95 14.90
CA PRO A 36 17.61 -16.86 13.92
C PRO A 36 16.34 -16.47 13.19
N VAL A 37 16.14 -15.17 13.00
CA VAL A 37 14.97 -14.62 12.30
C VAL A 37 15.21 -14.64 10.80
N THR A 38 14.22 -15.07 10.06
CA THR A 38 14.17 -14.95 8.59
C THR A 38 13.29 -13.76 8.20
N ILE A 39 13.82 -12.82 7.45
CA ILE A 39 13.06 -11.67 6.93
C ILE A 39 12.43 -12.07 5.59
N VAL A 40 11.12 -11.84 5.45
CA VAL A 40 10.36 -12.12 4.23
C VAL A 40 9.66 -10.89 3.65
N GLY A 41 9.80 -9.73 4.32
CA GLY A 41 9.39 -8.41 3.84
C GLY A 41 10.10 -7.31 4.62
N THR A 42 10.61 -6.27 3.93
CA THR A 42 11.38 -5.18 4.53
C THR A 42 10.53 -3.91 4.70
N PHE A 43 10.98 -3.04 5.61
CA PHE A 43 10.39 -1.71 5.81
C PHE A 43 10.58 -0.84 4.57
N GLY A 44 9.51 -0.13 4.17
CA GLY A 44 9.53 0.74 2.99
C GLY A 44 9.30 0.00 1.66
N GLU A 45 9.24 -1.33 1.66
CA GLU A 45 8.95 -2.11 0.46
C GLU A 45 7.65 -1.64 -0.21
N ILE A 46 7.70 -1.42 -1.51
CA ILE A 46 6.55 -0.97 -2.30
C ILE A 46 5.54 -2.11 -2.45
N ARG A 47 4.33 -1.86 -1.99
CA ARG A 47 3.18 -2.76 -2.15
C ARG A 47 2.05 -2.05 -2.91
N ASP A 48 0.98 -2.75 -3.24
CA ASP A 48 -0.14 -2.17 -4.02
C ASP A 48 -0.69 -0.90 -3.35
N GLY A 49 -0.19 0.27 -3.80
CA GLY A 49 -0.61 1.60 -3.37
C GLY A 49 -0.17 2.04 -1.97
N HIS A 50 0.84 1.41 -1.38
CA HIS A 50 1.39 1.82 -0.08
C HIS A 50 2.80 1.29 0.18
N PHE A 51 3.48 1.85 1.18
CA PHE A 51 4.72 1.31 1.72
C PHE A 51 4.44 0.27 2.79
N HIS A 52 5.28 -0.75 2.86
CA HIS A 52 5.29 -1.69 3.96
C HIS A 52 5.79 -1.01 5.24
N SER A 53 4.97 -1.01 6.29
CA SER A 53 5.18 -0.24 7.52
C SER A 53 5.99 -0.96 8.60
N GLY A 54 6.51 -2.16 8.32
CA GLY A 54 7.25 -2.96 9.29
C GLY A 54 8.21 -3.94 8.64
N LEU A 55 8.50 -5.00 9.37
CA LEU A 55 9.19 -6.17 8.88
C LEU A 55 8.24 -7.36 8.90
N ASP A 56 8.26 -8.19 7.87
CA ASP A 56 7.59 -9.47 7.88
C ASP A 56 8.61 -10.55 8.28
N LEU A 57 8.34 -11.20 9.40
CA LEU A 57 9.19 -12.22 9.99
C LEU A 57 8.66 -13.60 9.63
N GLY A 58 9.44 -14.38 8.93
CA GLY A 58 9.07 -15.70 8.43
C GLY A 58 8.83 -16.69 9.58
N THR A 59 7.81 -17.53 9.43
CA THR A 59 7.43 -18.55 10.40
C THR A 59 7.49 -19.96 9.81
N GLU A 60 8.37 -20.16 8.79
CA GLU A 60 8.53 -21.44 8.08
C GLU A 60 7.20 -21.97 7.52
N GLU A 61 6.38 -21.05 6.99
CA GLU A 61 5.03 -21.33 6.46
C GLU A 61 4.05 -21.96 7.47
N MET A 62 4.35 -21.82 8.78
CA MET A 62 3.52 -22.37 9.86
C MET A 62 2.87 -21.28 10.68
N GLU A 63 1.62 -21.50 11.05
CA GLU A 63 0.93 -20.72 12.07
C GLU A 63 1.21 -21.25 13.48
N GLY A 64 0.94 -20.42 14.50
CA GLY A 64 0.98 -20.84 15.90
C GLY A 64 2.34 -20.76 16.57
N ARG A 65 3.36 -20.15 15.95
CA ARG A 65 4.63 -19.87 16.63
C ARG A 65 4.41 -18.82 17.74
N PRO A 66 5.02 -18.99 18.92
CA PRO A 66 4.93 -18.00 19.98
C PRO A 66 5.44 -16.63 19.51
N VAL A 67 4.70 -15.58 19.84
CA VAL A 67 5.03 -14.19 19.61
C VAL A 67 5.20 -13.53 20.98
N SER A 68 6.39 -12.97 21.23
CA SER A 68 6.76 -12.36 22.50
C SER A 68 6.73 -10.83 22.42
N ALA A 69 6.50 -10.17 23.54
CA ALA A 69 6.64 -8.72 23.64
C ALA A 69 8.12 -8.32 23.45
N SER A 70 8.39 -7.48 22.47
CA SER A 70 9.74 -7.04 22.10
C SER A 70 10.46 -6.25 23.20
N ALA A 71 9.68 -5.58 24.07
CA ALA A 71 10.14 -4.91 25.29
C ALA A 71 9.02 -4.90 26.33
N ALA A 72 9.34 -4.58 27.59
CA ALA A 72 8.35 -4.42 28.64
C ALA A 72 7.42 -3.23 28.35
N GLY A 73 6.14 -3.38 28.69
CA GLY A 73 5.13 -2.36 28.45
C GLY A 73 3.72 -2.83 28.85
N TYR A 74 2.72 -2.39 28.11
CA TYR A 74 1.34 -2.86 28.25
C TYR A 74 0.64 -2.94 26.91
N ILE A 75 -0.26 -3.89 26.73
CA ILE A 75 -1.10 -3.96 25.54
C ILE A 75 -2.04 -2.75 25.56
N SER A 76 -1.80 -1.80 24.66
CA SER A 76 -2.55 -0.54 24.61
C SER A 76 -3.74 -0.59 23.65
N ARG A 77 -3.71 -1.49 22.64
CA ARG A 77 -4.79 -1.65 21.66
C ARG A 77 -4.86 -3.09 21.17
N ILE A 78 -6.08 -3.59 21.00
CA ILE A 78 -6.36 -4.86 20.34
C ILE A 78 -7.25 -4.57 19.14
N LYS A 79 -6.82 -5.03 17.96
CA LYS A 79 -7.58 -4.87 16.72
C LYS A 79 -7.84 -6.24 16.08
N ILE A 80 -9.07 -6.45 15.64
CA ILE A 80 -9.48 -7.61 14.84
C ILE A 80 -10.24 -7.09 13.63
N SER A 81 -9.79 -7.47 12.45
CA SER A 81 -10.35 -7.05 11.17
C SER A 81 -10.32 -8.19 10.18
N ALA A 82 -11.28 -8.23 9.26
CA ALA A 82 -11.28 -9.17 8.14
C ALA A 82 -10.21 -8.84 7.07
N ASP A 83 -9.58 -7.67 7.17
CA ASP A 83 -8.63 -7.12 6.21
C ASP A 83 -7.42 -6.49 6.93
N GLY A 84 -6.41 -6.00 6.18
CA GLY A 84 -5.22 -5.33 6.73
C GLY A 84 -4.46 -6.24 7.70
N TYR A 85 -4.18 -5.78 8.91
CA TYR A 85 -3.42 -6.54 9.93
C TYR A 85 -4.13 -7.78 10.49
N GLY A 86 -5.40 -8.01 10.16
CA GLY A 86 -6.14 -9.13 10.73
C GLY A 86 -6.30 -9.00 12.26
N LYS A 87 -5.84 -9.99 13.01
CA LYS A 87 -5.70 -9.91 14.46
C LYS A 87 -4.37 -9.27 14.80
N ALA A 88 -4.40 -8.14 15.51
CA ALA A 88 -3.21 -7.38 15.87
C ALA A 88 -3.21 -6.93 17.33
N LEU A 89 -2.00 -6.88 17.93
CA LEU A 89 -1.72 -6.29 19.23
C LEU A 89 -0.80 -5.09 19.08
N TYR A 90 -1.05 -4.08 19.89
CA TYR A 90 -0.21 -2.91 20.04
C TYR A 90 0.30 -2.88 21.48
N VAL A 91 1.60 -2.77 21.68
CA VAL A 91 2.22 -2.66 23.00
C VAL A 91 2.91 -1.32 23.12
N THR A 92 2.46 -0.51 24.08
CA THR A 92 3.08 0.78 24.40
C THR A 92 4.17 0.59 25.43
N HIS A 93 5.34 1.19 25.19
CA HIS A 93 6.55 1.06 25.99
C HIS A 93 6.88 2.37 26.73
N PRO A 94 7.56 2.30 27.90
CA PRO A 94 7.91 3.49 28.69
C PRO A 94 8.84 4.50 27.98
N ASN A 95 9.46 4.11 26.88
CA ASN A 95 10.40 4.94 26.12
C ASN A 95 9.75 5.75 24.98
N GLY A 96 8.42 5.80 24.88
CA GLY A 96 7.70 6.60 23.89
C GLY A 96 7.58 5.92 22.52
N TYR A 97 7.68 4.59 22.45
CA TYR A 97 7.43 3.81 21.24
C TYR A 97 6.31 2.80 21.46
N VAL A 98 5.70 2.40 20.34
CA VAL A 98 4.68 1.34 20.27
C VAL A 98 5.18 0.26 19.34
N THR A 99 5.11 -1.00 19.77
CA THR A 99 5.31 -2.15 18.88
C THR A 99 3.98 -2.71 18.42
N VAL A 100 3.89 -3.10 17.14
CA VAL A 100 2.70 -3.69 16.52
C VAL A 100 3.01 -5.10 16.06
N TYR A 101 2.12 -6.02 16.37
CA TYR A 101 2.21 -7.43 16.01
C TYR A 101 0.96 -7.78 15.19
N GLY A 102 1.13 -7.99 13.90
CA GLY A 102 0.05 -8.23 12.95
C GLY A 102 -0.07 -9.68 12.49
N HIS A 103 -1.14 -9.99 11.78
CA HIS A 103 -1.48 -11.28 11.18
C HIS A 103 -1.57 -12.45 12.14
N LEU A 104 -1.84 -12.17 13.43
CA LEU A 104 -1.85 -13.15 14.48
C LEU A 104 -2.94 -14.22 14.28
N GLN A 105 -2.64 -15.47 14.62
CA GLN A 105 -3.63 -16.54 14.66
C GLN A 105 -4.56 -16.36 15.86
N LYS A 106 -3.97 -16.17 17.04
CA LYS A 106 -4.67 -16.02 18.31
C LYS A 106 -3.83 -15.25 19.32
N PHE A 107 -4.47 -14.70 20.32
CA PHE A 107 -3.84 -14.08 21.48
C PHE A 107 -3.59 -15.11 22.60
N THR A 108 -2.98 -14.69 23.71
CA THR A 108 -2.95 -15.48 24.94
C THR A 108 -4.36 -15.71 25.48
N GLN A 109 -4.53 -16.69 26.37
CA GLN A 109 -5.85 -17.05 26.91
C GLN A 109 -6.57 -15.85 27.54
N ALA A 110 -5.89 -15.08 28.39
CA ALA A 110 -6.48 -13.93 29.05
C ALA A 110 -6.98 -12.84 28.08
N VAL A 111 -6.20 -12.55 27.03
CA VAL A 111 -6.58 -11.60 25.99
C VAL A 111 -7.72 -12.14 25.12
N ASN A 112 -7.68 -13.42 24.74
CA ASN A 112 -8.77 -14.06 24.01
C ASN A 112 -10.10 -14.04 24.78
N GLU A 113 -10.08 -14.35 26.08
CA GLU A 113 -11.29 -14.30 26.93
C GLU A 113 -11.88 -12.90 26.98
N TYR A 114 -11.03 -11.88 27.14
CA TYR A 114 -11.45 -10.48 27.12
C TYR A 114 -12.10 -10.10 25.78
N VAL A 115 -11.46 -10.43 24.67
CA VAL A 115 -11.94 -10.16 23.32
C VAL A 115 -13.27 -10.87 23.05
N ARG A 116 -13.33 -12.19 23.31
CA ARG A 116 -14.56 -12.99 23.10
C ARG A 116 -15.73 -12.46 23.90
N LYS A 117 -15.53 -12.04 25.14
CA LYS A 117 -16.57 -11.41 25.94
C LYS A 117 -17.20 -10.22 25.20
N ILE A 118 -16.39 -9.29 24.67
CA ILE A 118 -16.88 -8.12 23.94
C ILE A 118 -17.58 -8.53 22.65
N GLN A 119 -16.99 -9.47 21.89
CA GLN A 119 -17.56 -9.96 20.63
C GLN A 119 -18.95 -10.60 20.85
N TYR A 120 -19.13 -11.41 21.90
CA TYR A 120 -20.41 -12.02 22.24
C TYR A 120 -21.42 -11.01 22.80
N GLU A 121 -21.00 -10.08 23.64
CA GLU A 121 -21.87 -8.99 24.15
C GLU A 121 -22.41 -8.11 23.03
N LYS A 122 -21.56 -7.79 22.03
CA LYS A 122 -21.92 -6.93 20.90
C LYS A 122 -22.41 -7.68 19.66
N GLN A 123 -22.24 -8.99 19.61
CA GLN A 123 -22.52 -9.85 18.45
C GLN A 123 -21.79 -9.37 17.18
N ILE A 124 -20.48 -9.12 17.29
CA ILE A 124 -19.61 -8.66 16.19
C ILE A 124 -18.37 -9.54 16.08
N PHE A 125 -17.78 -9.61 14.88
CA PHE A 125 -16.46 -10.19 14.68
C PHE A 125 -15.36 -9.15 14.81
N GLU A 126 -15.46 -8.07 14.04
CA GLU A 126 -14.44 -7.02 14.00
C GLU A 126 -14.46 -6.19 15.29
N LEU A 127 -13.26 -5.88 15.78
CA LEU A 127 -13.08 -5.20 17.06
C LEU A 127 -11.89 -4.25 16.98
N ASP A 128 -12.04 -3.07 17.58
CA ASP A 128 -10.95 -2.11 17.78
C ASP A 128 -11.11 -1.50 19.17
N VAL A 129 -10.25 -1.89 20.11
CA VAL A 129 -10.37 -1.51 21.53
C VAL A 129 -9.05 -0.96 22.04
N ASN A 130 -9.10 0.24 22.58
CA ASN A 130 -8.02 0.84 23.34
C ASN A 130 -8.11 0.42 24.82
N LEU A 131 -6.98 0.05 25.38
CA LEU A 131 -6.84 -0.45 26.75
C LEU A 131 -6.08 0.58 27.62
N LYS A 132 -6.24 0.44 28.94
CA LYS A 132 -5.52 1.28 29.89
C LYS A 132 -4.21 0.64 30.30
N SER A 133 -3.23 1.44 30.66
CA SER A 133 -1.87 1.00 31.02
C SER A 133 -1.79 -0.04 32.15
N LYS A 134 -2.84 -0.26 32.90
CA LYS A 134 -2.90 -1.27 33.99
C LYS A 134 -3.60 -2.58 33.62
N ASP A 135 -4.24 -2.65 32.44
CA ASP A 135 -5.15 -3.78 32.14
C ASP A 135 -4.37 -5.05 31.73
N PHE A 136 -3.36 -4.93 30.86
CA PHE A 136 -2.52 -6.03 30.39
C PHE A 136 -1.05 -5.61 30.36
N LEU A 137 -0.38 -5.67 31.51
CA LEU A 137 1.06 -5.45 31.61
C LEU A 137 1.80 -6.65 31.01
N VAL A 138 2.87 -6.40 30.27
CA VAL A 138 3.73 -7.41 29.66
C VAL A 138 5.19 -7.15 29.99
N LYS A 139 5.95 -8.24 30.21
CA LYS A 139 7.39 -8.19 30.35
C LYS A 139 8.05 -8.38 28.99
N GLN A 140 9.29 -7.92 28.85
CA GLN A 140 10.09 -8.28 27.70
C GLN A 140 10.21 -9.80 27.58
N ASP A 141 10.15 -10.34 26.37
CA ASP A 141 10.19 -11.77 26.04
C ASP A 141 9.00 -12.60 26.57
N GLU A 142 7.98 -11.96 27.15
CA GLU A 142 6.72 -12.62 27.53
C GLU A 142 5.88 -12.95 26.29
N VAL A 143 5.44 -14.19 26.16
CA VAL A 143 4.54 -14.58 25.06
C VAL A 143 3.20 -13.86 25.19
N ILE A 144 2.82 -13.10 24.17
CA ILE A 144 1.58 -12.30 24.11
C ILE A 144 0.58 -12.81 23.08
N ALA A 145 1.05 -13.54 22.07
CA ALA A 145 0.22 -14.06 20.99
C ALA A 145 0.90 -15.23 20.25
N TYR A 146 0.26 -15.66 19.17
CA TYR A 146 0.78 -16.68 18.26
C TYR A 146 0.66 -16.22 16.83
N SER A 147 1.71 -16.45 16.02
CA SER A 147 1.76 -16.06 14.60
C SER A 147 0.68 -16.75 13.78
N GLY A 148 0.27 -16.12 12.71
CA GLY A 148 -0.78 -16.63 11.84
C GLY A 148 -0.71 -16.08 10.43
N SER A 149 -1.88 -16.01 9.79
CA SER A 149 -2.07 -15.52 8.43
C SER A 149 -3.39 -14.73 8.31
N THR A 150 -3.86 -14.08 9.38
CA THR A 150 -5.15 -13.35 9.36
C THR A 150 -5.03 -12.01 8.62
N GLY A 151 -6.17 -11.48 8.17
CA GLY A 151 -6.21 -10.23 7.41
C GLY A 151 -5.66 -10.37 5.99
N SER A 152 -4.86 -9.41 5.54
CA SER A 152 -4.33 -9.37 4.17
C SER A 152 -3.06 -10.19 3.93
N ALA A 153 -2.56 -10.93 4.93
CA ALA A 153 -1.39 -11.78 4.80
C ALA A 153 -1.56 -12.84 3.70
N GLN A 154 -0.56 -13.01 2.83
CA GLN A 154 -0.61 -14.00 1.75
C GLN A 154 -0.08 -15.39 2.14
N GLY A 155 0.37 -15.53 3.38
CA GLY A 155 0.88 -16.76 3.98
C GLY A 155 1.26 -16.53 5.42
N PRO A 156 1.59 -17.59 6.19
CA PRO A 156 1.99 -17.47 7.59
C PRO A 156 3.27 -16.68 7.78
N HIS A 157 3.19 -15.58 8.52
CA HIS A 157 4.33 -14.76 8.99
C HIS A 157 3.89 -13.89 10.16
N LEU A 158 4.84 -13.22 10.81
CA LEU A 158 4.56 -12.17 11.77
C LEU A 158 4.91 -10.81 11.14
N HIS A 159 3.93 -9.95 10.97
CA HIS A 159 4.16 -8.55 10.67
C HIS A 159 4.52 -7.80 11.97
N PHE A 160 5.68 -7.15 12.00
CA PHE A 160 6.22 -6.45 13.17
C PHE A 160 6.59 -5.01 12.86
N GLU A 161 6.10 -4.06 13.68
CA GLU A 161 6.44 -2.64 13.54
C GLU A 161 6.95 -2.06 14.85
N ILE A 162 7.74 -0.98 14.74
CA ILE A 162 8.02 -0.03 15.80
C ILE A 162 7.52 1.33 15.33
N ARG A 163 6.68 1.97 16.15
CA ARG A 163 6.10 3.28 15.87
C ARG A 163 6.48 4.28 16.95
N ASP A 164 6.54 5.52 16.57
CA ASP A 164 6.53 6.64 17.50
C ASP A 164 5.16 6.72 18.20
N GLU A 165 5.13 6.84 19.53
CA GLU A 165 3.88 6.85 20.31
C GLU A 165 3.02 8.09 20.04
N GLU A 166 3.65 9.24 19.81
CA GLU A 166 2.95 10.53 19.65
C GLU A 166 2.42 10.72 18.23
N THR A 167 3.25 10.41 17.22
CA THR A 167 2.92 10.65 15.80
C THR A 167 2.30 9.43 15.11
N GLU A 168 2.37 8.25 15.70
CA GLU A 168 2.03 6.94 15.13
C GLU A 168 2.84 6.60 13.84
N GLU A 169 3.88 7.37 13.50
CA GLU A 169 4.72 7.10 12.35
C GLU A 169 5.50 5.80 12.51
N PRO A 170 5.42 4.87 11.55
CA PRO A 170 6.25 3.68 11.55
C PRO A 170 7.72 4.06 11.27
N ILE A 171 8.60 3.38 11.98
CA ILE A 171 10.05 3.58 11.94
C ILE A 171 10.69 2.25 11.60
N ASN A 172 11.68 2.25 10.72
CA ASN A 172 12.37 1.03 10.33
C ASN A 172 12.95 0.30 11.56
N PRO A 173 12.47 -0.91 11.89
CA PRO A 173 12.89 -1.61 13.10
C PRO A 173 14.38 -1.90 13.17
N PHE A 174 15.07 -2.00 12.05
CA PHE A 174 16.52 -2.16 12.00
C PHE A 174 17.28 -0.98 12.63
N LEU A 175 16.70 0.24 12.62
CA LEU A 175 17.32 1.42 13.27
C LEU A 175 17.43 1.27 14.78
N PHE A 176 16.71 0.34 15.40
CA PHE A 176 16.75 0.05 16.84
C PHE A 176 17.76 -1.06 17.22
N GLY A 177 18.58 -1.49 16.27
CA GLY A 177 19.58 -2.53 16.49
C GLY A 177 19.05 -3.96 16.37
N LEU A 178 17.86 -4.14 15.83
CA LEU A 178 17.35 -5.45 15.43
C LEU A 178 18.04 -5.87 14.13
N ASN A 179 19.18 -6.55 14.25
CA ASN A 179 20.00 -6.92 13.11
C ASN A 179 19.67 -8.33 12.62
N ALA A 180 19.54 -8.49 11.31
CA ALA A 180 19.58 -9.77 10.62
C ALA A 180 20.91 -9.89 9.86
N PHE A 181 21.44 -11.10 9.77
CA PHE A 181 22.67 -11.34 9.00
C PHE A 181 22.36 -11.20 7.50
N ASP A 182 23.12 -10.35 6.82
CA ASP A 182 22.97 -10.11 5.40
C ASP A 182 24.31 -9.75 4.75
N GLY A 183 24.74 -10.57 3.80
CA GLY A 183 25.94 -10.37 2.99
C GLY A 183 25.65 -10.27 1.50
N ILE A 184 24.37 -10.18 1.09
CA ILE A 184 23.93 -10.14 -0.31
C ILE A 184 23.68 -8.70 -0.73
N ALA A 185 24.36 -8.24 -1.77
CA ALA A 185 24.11 -6.90 -2.31
C ALA A 185 22.83 -6.86 -3.16
N PRO A 186 22.09 -5.73 -3.16
CA PRO A 186 20.90 -5.55 -3.99
C PRO A 186 21.17 -5.80 -5.47
N GLU A 187 20.19 -6.36 -6.17
CA GLU A 187 20.20 -6.59 -7.61
C GLU A 187 19.60 -5.37 -8.35
N LEU A 188 20.42 -4.67 -9.11
CA LEU A 188 20.02 -3.57 -9.99
C LEU A 188 19.51 -4.16 -11.31
N LYS A 189 18.25 -3.90 -11.69
CA LYS A 189 17.58 -4.51 -12.85
C LYS A 189 17.32 -3.54 -13.98
N TYR A 190 16.90 -2.33 -13.65
CA TYR A 190 16.45 -1.34 -14.63
C TYR A 190 17.00 0.05 -14.31
N ILE A 191 17.36 0.79 -15.34
CA ILE A 191 17.52 2.23 -15.31
C ILE A 191 16.50 2.85 -16.26
N ARG A 192 15.75 3.83 -15.78
CA ARG A 192 14.82 4.57 -16.62
C ARG A 192 15.21 6.05 -16.67
N ILE A 193 15.18 6.61 -17.86
CA ILE A 193 15.54 8.02 -18.13
C ILE A 193 14.28 8.74 -18.59
N TYR A 194 13.97 9.84 -17.93
CA TYR A 194 12.74 10.61 -18.13
C TYR A 194 13.07 11.99 -18.67
N PRO A 195 12.77 12.28 -19.94
CA PRO A 195 12.72 13.66 -20.39
C PRO A 195 11.54 14.38 -19.72
N THR A 196 11.76 15.62 -19.26
CA THR A 196 10.66 16.45 -18.77
C THR A 196 9.76 16.83 -19.94
N PRO A 197 8.43 16.71 -19.84
CA PRO A 197 7.50 17.08 -20.90
C PRO A 197 7.78 18.49 -21.44
N GLU A 198 7.81 18.64 -22.76
CA GLU A 198 8.07 19.90 -23.48
C GLU A 198 9.40 20.61 -23.14
N ALA A 199 10.29 19.97 -22.37
CA ALA A 199 11.55 20.57 -21.91
C ALA A 199 12.75 19.62 -21.90
N GLY A 200 12.57 18.35 -22.27
CA GLY A 200 13.63 17.36 -22.30
C GLY A 200 13.49 16.38 -23.46
N ILE A 201 14.62 15.86 -23.95
CA ILE A 201 14.70 14.86 -25.03
C ILE A 201 15.74 13.82 -24.65
N VAL A 202 15.43 12.55 -24.86
CA VAL A 202 16.35 11.41 -24.74
C VAL A 202 16.28 10.56 -26.00
N ASN A 203 17.41 10.28 -26.65
CA ASN A 203 17.49 9.46 -27.86
C ASN A 203 16.47 9.84 -28.94
N LYS A 204 16.30 11.16 -29.17
CA LYS A 204 15.36 11.74 -30.14
C LYS A 204 13.88 11.44 -29.85
N THR A 205 13.52 11.20 -28.59
CA THR A 205 12.12 11.07 -28.15
C THR A 205 11.86 11.91 -26.90
N ASP A 206 10.63 12.38 -26.75
CA ASP A 206 10.11 13.09 -25.57
C ASP A 206 9.43 12.13 -24.57
N THR A 207 9.54 10.82 -24.81
CA THR A 207 9.05 9.77 -23.91
C THR A 207 10.19 9.11 -23.15
N SER A 208 9.92 8.62 -21.95
CA SER A 208 10.93 7.94 -21.13
C SER A 208 11.45 6.66 -21.78
N VAL A 209 12.73 6.38 -21.59
CA VAL A 209 13.42 5.19 -22.10
C VAL A 209 13.88 4.33 -20.94
N ILE A 210 13.66 3.02 -21.03
CA ILE A 210 14.08 2.03 -20.03
C ILE A 210 15.22 1.17 -20.59
N TYR A 211 16.23 0.91 -19.77
CA TYR A 211 17.34 0.02 -20.05
C TYR A 211 17.39 -1.07 -18.98
N GLU A 212 17.50 -2.31 -19.42
CA GLU A 212 17.88 -3.41 -18.53
C GLU A 212 19.37 -3.31 -18.19
N THR A 213 19.76 -3.89 -17.07
CA THR A 213 21.17 -4.01 -16.69
C THR A 213 21.68 -5.41 -17.00
N GLN A 214 22.98 -5.51 -17.22
CA GLN A 214 23.68 -6.80 -17.37
C GLN A 214 25.00 -6.77 -16.60
N ASN A 215 25.42 -7.91 -16.09
CA ASN A 215 26.73 -8.07 -15.47
C ASN A 215 27.69 -8.70 -16.47
N ALA A 216 28.77 -8.00 -16.78
CA ALA A 216 29.85 -8.46 -17.61
C ALA A 216 31.16 -8.48 -16.80
N ASP A 217 31.66 -9.67 -16.48
CA ASP A 217 32.91 -9.88 -15.73
C ASP A 217 32.94 -9.14 -14.36
N GLY A 218 31.83 -9.06 -13.67
CA GLY A 218 31.70 -8.39 -12.38
C GLY A 218 31.42 -6.88 -12.46
N ILE A 219 31.32 -6.34 -13.66
CA ILE A 219 30.97 -4.92 -13.90
C ILE A 219 29.51 -4.85 -14.35
N LEU A 220 28.70 -4.09 -13.61
CA LEU A 220 27.32 -3.83 -13.97
C LEU A 220 27.25 -2.71 -15.00
N MET A 221 26.57 -2.96 -16.11
CA MET A 221 26.41 -2.01 -17.22
C MET A 221 24.99 -2.05 -17.79
N LEU A 222 24.62 -1.03 -18.56
CA LEU A 222 23.37 -1.05 -19.31
C LEU A 222 23.45 -2.08 -20.43
N ASN A 223 22.38 -2.82 -20.63
CA ASN A 223 22.24 -3.79 -21.74
C ASN A 223 21.90 -3.05 -23.04
N THR A 224 22.84 -2.24 -23.52
CA THR A 224 22.74 -1.52 -24.79
C THR A 224 24.11 -1.23 -25.36
N ASN A 225 24.21 -1.18 -26.71
CA ASN A 225 25.37 -0.68 -27.43
C ASN A 225 25.19 0.76 -27.89
N ASP A 226 23.99 1.33 -27.70
CA ASP A 226 23.67 2.67 -28.15
C ASP A 226 24.19 3.72 -27.16
N VAL A 227 24.66 4.81 -27.69
CA VAL A 227 25.03 6.01 -26.92
C VAL A 227 23.72 6.67 -26.42
N ILE A 228 23.65 6.93 -25.13
CA ILE A 228 22.53 7.67 -24.55
C ILE A 228 22.73 9.17 -24.87
N GLN A 229 21.81 9.70 -25.65
CA GLN A 229 21.81 11.12 -26.06
C GLN A 229 20.75 11.88 -25.29
N ALA A 230 21.05 13.03 -24.73
CA ALA A 230 20.10 13.86 -24.01
C ALA A 230 20.22 15.34 -24.33
N TYR A 231 19.13 16.07 -24.12
CA TYR A 231 19.10 17.53 -24.10
C TYR A 231 17.95 18.03 -23.22
N GLY A 232 18.18 19.13 -22.51
CA GLY A 232 17.17 19.77 -21.66
C GLY A 232 17.07 19.16 -20.27
N TYR A 233 15.89 19.17 -19.68
CA TYR A 233 15.65 18.68 -18.33
C TYR A 233 15.38 17.18 -18.31
N ILE A 234 16.24 16.43 -17.62
CA ILE A 234 16.24 14.96 -17.58
C ILE A 234 16.24 14.49 -16.12
N SER A 235 15.46 13.47 -15.86
CA SER A 235 15.41 12.77 -14.57
C SER A 235 15.69 11.28 -14.76
N PHE A 236 15.95 10.58 -13.65
CA PHE A 236 16.30 9.17 -13.64
C PHE A 236 15.41 8.39 -12.70
N GLY A 237 15.37 7.08 -12.87
CA GLY A 237 14.76 6.12 -11.95
C GLY A 237 15.49 4.80 -11.98
N VAL A 238 15.38 4.05 -10.88
CA VAL A 238 16.05 2.78 -10.69
C VAL A 238 15.06 1.68 -10.32
N GLY A 239 15.14 0.55 -10.99
CA GLY A 239 14.48 -0.69 -10.61
C GLY A 239 15.49 -1.63 -9.97
N ALA A 240 15.32 -1.92 -8.69
CA ALA A 240 16.19 -2.80 -7.95
C ALA A 240 15.38 -3.66 -6.97
N THR A 241 15.92 -4.81 -6.62
CA THR A 241 15.39 -5.70 -5.58
C THR A 241 16.52 -6.18 -4.71
N ASP A 242 16.18 -6.64 -3.52
CA ASP A 242 17.13 -7.17 -2.58
C ASP A 242 16.80 -8.61 -2.18
N ARG A 243 17.76 -9.28 -1.54
CA ARG A 243 17.61 -10.58 -0.90
C ARG A 243 18.47 -10.59 0.35
N ILE A 244 18.04 -11.31 1.34
CA ILE A 244 18.80 -11.51 2.58
C ILE A 244 19.22 -12.98 2.69
N ASP A 245 20.35 -13.24 3.35
CA ASP A 245 20.79 -14.60 3.61
C ASP A 245 19.69 -15.43 4.29
N ASN A 246 19.60 -16.70 3.90
CA ASN A 246 18.61 -17.66 4.40
C ASN A 246 17.12 -17.33 4.10
N SER A 247 16.85 -16.39 3.18
CA SER A 247 15.51 -16.12 2.68
C SER A 247 15.43 -16.32 1.16
N GLN A 248 14.28 -16.83 0.69
CA GLN A 248 13.97 -16.89 -0.75
C GLN A 248 13.12 -15.70 -1.20
N ALA A 249 12.72 -14.85 -0.28
CA ALA A 249 11.89 -13.69 -0.58
C ALA A 249 12.66 -12.66 -1.43
N THR A 250 11.94 -12.01 -2.31
CA THR A 250 12.43 -10.80 -2.99
C THR A 250 12.01 -9.61 -2.16
N LEU A 251 12.98 -8.82 -1.72
CA LEU A 251 12.82 -7.70 -0.80
C LEU A 251 12.99 -6.36 -1.52
N GLY A 252 12.55 -5.28 -0.87
CA GLY A 252 12.84 -3.91 -1.28
C GLY A 252 14.24 -3.47 -0.86
N ILE A 253 14.80 -2.48 -1.56
CA ILE A 253 16.05 -1.83 -1.18
C ILE A 253 15.81 -0.80 -0.06
N TYR A 254 16.86 -0.45 0.68
CA TYR A 254 16.77 0.54 1.77
C TYR A 254 16.94 1.97 1.29
N SER A 255 17.91 2.22 0.39
CA SER A 255 18.22 3.58 -0.09
C SER A 255 18.83 3.57 -1.47
N ALA A 256 18.73 4.72 -2.16
CA ALA A 256 19.42 4.93 -3.41
C ALA A 256 19.97 6.35 -3.54
N GLU A 257 21.08 6.48 -4.28
CA GLU A 257 21.80 7.73 -4.54
C GLU A 257 22.04 7.88 -6.04
N LEU A 258 21.78 9.07 -6.57
CA LEU A 258 22.11 9.48 -7.92
C LEU A 258 23.23 10.51 -7.87
N PHE A 259 24.28 10.27 -8.63
CA PHE A 259 25.37 11.23 -8.86
C PHE A 259 25.43 11.62 -10.33
N VAL A 260 25.71 12.88 -10.58
CA VAL A 260 26.02 13.44 -11.90
C VAL A 260 27.38 14.11 -11.80
N ASP A 261 28.34 13.68 -12.63
CA ASP A 261 29.73 14.16 -12.61
C ASP A 261 30.37 14.10 -11.21
N ASN A 262 30.13 12.99 -10.50
CA ASN A 262 30.54 12.74 -9.12
C ASN A 262 29.89 13.64 -8.04
N ALA A 263 29.01 14.56 -8.39
CA ALA A 263 28.22 15.34 -7.42
C ALA A 263 26.92 14.61 -7.09
N LEU A 264 26.59 14.50 -5.78
CA LEU A 264 25.31 13.94 -5.36
C LEU A 264 24.16 14.82 -5.86
N ALA A 265 23.33 14.26 -6.73
CA ALA A 265 22.23 14.93 -7.39
C ALA A 265 20.86 14.63 -6.75
N TYR A 266 20.69 13.45 -6.19
CA TYR A 266 19.48 13.05 -5.48
C TYR A 266 19.70 11.83 -4.59
N THR A 267 18.92 11.71 -3.50
CA THR A 267 18.91 10.54 -2.62
C THR A 267 17.61 10.40 -1.86
N TRP A 268 17.28 9.17 -1.49
CA TRP A 268 16.19 8.82 -0.59
C TRP A 268 16.56 7.59 0.22
N LYS A 269 15.88 7.43 1.38
CA LYS A 269 16.05 6.27 2.26
C LYS A 269 14.79 6.00 3.10
N TYR A 270 14.58 4.75 3.44
CA TYR A 270 13.43 4.29 4.21
C TYR A 270 13.75 4.18 5.71
N ASP A 271 13.90 5.32 6.40
CA ASP A 271 14.08 5.39 7.85
C ASP A 271 12.72 5.41 8.58
N ARG A 272 11.82 6.27 8.16
CA ARG A 272 10.46 6.45 8.67
C ARG A 272 9.61 7.21 7.64
N PHE A 273 8.30 7.10 7.75
CA PHE A 273 7.38 7.90 6.93
C PHE A 273 6.08 8.15 7.68
N ASN A 274 5.31 9.16 7.24
CA ASN A 274 3.99 9.41 7.78
C ASN A 274 3.01 8.35 7.26
N PHE A 275 2.29 7.69 8.15
CA PHE A 275 1.36 6.63 7.78
C PHE A 275 0.22 7.12 6.87
N ASN A 276 -0.20 8.39 7.02
CA ASN A 276 -1.24 8.98 6.16
C ASN A 276 -0.76 9.20 4.72
N ASP A 277 0.55 9.33 4.52
CA ASP A 277 1.17 9.58 3.21
C ASP A 277 1.60 8.29 2.50
N THR A 278 1.29 7.12 3.07
CA THR A 278 1.75 5.83 2.52
C THR A 278 1.27 5.58 1.08
N LYS A 279 0.10 6.13 0.67
CA LYS A 279 -0.39 6.08 -0.72
C LYS A 279 0.52 6.81 -1.71
N GLN A 280 1.31 7.76 -1.24
CA GLN A 280 2.25 8.49 -2.08
C GLN A 280 3.42 7.62 -2.56
N ALA A 281 3.48 6.35 -2.15
CA ALA A 281 4.26 5.33 -2.84
C ALA A 281 4.04 5.36 -4.36
N ASN A 282 2.80 5.60 -4.81
CA ASN A 282 2.46 5.74 -6.23
C ASN A 282 3.14 6.95 -6.91
N ALA A 283 3.44 8.01 -6.16
CA ALA A 283 4.19 9.16 -6.66
C ALA A 283 5.71 8.94 -6.64
N HIS A 284 6.18 8.08 -5.74
CA HIS A 284 7.60 7.74 -5.64
C HIS A 284 8.05 6.81 -6.77
N ILE A 285 7.20 5.87 -7.17
CA ILE A 285 7.50 4.92 -8.26
C ILE A 285 7.02 5.41 -9.63
N ASP A 286 7.54 4.82 -10.69
CA ASP A 286 6.92 4.89 -12.02
C ASP A 286 5.64 4.06 -12.04
N TYR A 287 4.53 4.72 -11.73
CA TYR A 287 3.23 4.08 -11.64
C TYR A 287 2.81 3.39 -12.94
N THR A 288 3.13 3.97 -14.09
CA THR A 288 2.86 3.38 -15.40
C THR A 288 3.53 2.01 -15.56
N SER A 289 4.82 1.91 -15.24
CA SER A 289 5.56 0.64 -15.28
C SER A 289 5.01 -0.37 -14.27
N TYR A 290 4.67 0.10 -13.08
CA TYR A 290 4.12 -0.76 -12.04
C TYR A 290 2.77 -1.40 -12.43
N VAL A 291 1.82 -0.61 -12.95
CA VAL A 291 0.50 -1.14 -13.32
C VAL A 291 0.53 -1.98 -14.59
N ARG A 292 1.41 -1.66 -15.55
CA ARG A 292 1.51 -2.34 -16.84
C ARG A 292 2.32 -3.63 -16.76
N ASP A 293 3.51 -3.55 -16.14
CA ASP A 293 4.54 -4.59 -16.23
C ASP A 293 4.92 -5.18 -14.85
N ARG A 294 4.34 -4.67 -13.76
CA ARG A 294 4.72 -4.97 -12.37
C ARG A 294 6.19 -4.65 -12.04
N ASN A 295 6.81 -3.77 -12.83
CA ASN A 295 8.15 -3.29 -12.57
C ASN A 295 8.12 -2.13 -11.58
N THR A 296 8.70 -2.32 -10.41
CA THR A 296 8.93 -1.23 -9.45
C THR A 296 10.18 -0.47 -9.87
N ILE A 297 9.98 0.76 -10.34
CA ILE A 297 11.06 1.70 -10.68
C ILE A 297 10.88 2.93 -9.81
N GLU A 298 11.80 3.16 -8.90
CA GLU A 298 11.78 4.25 -7.94
C GLU A 298 12.46 5.49 -8.54
N ARG A 299 11.82 6.66 -8.39
CA ARG A 299 12.26 7.88 -9.05
C ARG A 299 13.36 8.60 -8.26
N PHE A 300 14.35 9.15 -8.98
CA PHE A 300 15.31 10.12 -8.45
C PHE A 300 14.85 11.57 -8.64
N TYR A 301 13.55 11.79 -8.64
CA TYR A 301 12.95 13.11 -8.67
C TYR A 301 11.59 13.08 -7.97
N ARG A 302 11.19 14.23 -7.45
CA ARG A 302 9.96 14.37 -6.68
C ARG A 302 8.88 15.02 -7.54
N LEU A 303 7.73 14.37 -7.65
CA LEU A 303 6.56 14.98 -8.28
C LEU A 303 6.02 16.11 -7.41
N PRO A 304 5.42 17.18 -7.99
CA PRO A 304 4.93 18.34 -7.24
C PRO A 304 3.96 18.00 -6.10
N GLY A 305 3.10 17.00 -6.30
CA GLY A 305 2.14 16.52 -5.29
C GLY A 305 2.67 15.46 -4.34
N ASN A 306 3.97 15.17 -4.36
CA ASN A 306 4.57 14.17 -3.49
C ASN A 306 5.13 14.84 -2.22
N HIS A 307 4.57 14.48 -1.06
CA HIS A 307 4.91 15.06 0.26
C HIS A 307 5.68 14.11 1.18
N LEU A 308 6.15 12.95 0.65
CA LEU A 308 6.92 11.99 1.43
C LEU A 308 8.16 12.62 2.07
N ASN A 309 8.46 12.21 3.29
CA ASN A 309 9.62 12.66 4.07
C ASN A 309 10.83 11.71 3.98
N ILE A 310 10.89 10.87 2.94
CA ILE A 310 11.99 9.93 2.70
C ILE A 310 13.18 10.54 1.94
N TYR A 311 13.04 11.75 1.43
CA TYR A 311 14.02 12.46 0.59
C TYR A 311 14.91 13.37 1.42
N ASP A 312 16.12 13.66 0.91
CA ASP A 312 16.98 14.69 1.46
C ASP A 312 16.52 16.07 0.95
N ASP A 313 15.88 16.86 1.79
CA ASP A 313 15.35 18.19 1.45
C ASP A 313 16.44 19.23 1.10
N SER A 314 17.71 18.94 1.39
CA SER A 314 18.83 19.79 0.95
C SER A 314 19.09 19.72 -0.55
N ILE A 315 18.56 18.67 -1.22
CA ILE A 315 18.73 18.40 -2.65
C ILE A 315 17.41 18.69 -3.36
N LYS A 316 17.43 19.66 -4.28
CA LYS A 316 16.20 20.13 -4.96
C LYS A 316 15.82 19.20 -6.11
N LEU A 317 14.59 18.71 -6.10
CA LEU A 317 13.78 18.13 -7.18
C LEU A 317 14.38 16.96 -8.00
N GLY A 318 15.68 16.71 -8.00
CA GLY A 318 16.32 15.58 -8.69
C GLY A 318 16.39 15.66 -10.23
N THR A 319 15.73 16.64 -10.86
CA THR A 319 15.80 16.86 -12.31
C THR A 319 17.05 17.64 -12.65
N GLN A 320 17.84 17.16 -13.63
CA GLN A 320 19.09 17.74 -14.07
C GLN A 320 18.93 18.42 -15.43
N TYR A 321 19.66 19.52 -15.66
CA TYR A 321 19.66 20.22 -16.94
C TYR A 321 20.91 19.89 -17.77
N PHE A 322 20.69 19.29 -18.92
CA PHE A 322 21.72 18.91 -19.90
C PHE A 322 21.65 19.85 -21.13
N GLY A 323 22.35 20.95 -21.11
CA GLY A 323 22.24 22.00 -22.15
C GLY A 323 23.51 22.30 -22.94
N GLU A 324 24.67 22.07 -22.36
CA GLU A 324 25.97 22.29 -23.00
C GLU A 324 26.49 21.00 -23.64
N GLU A 325 27.05 21.08 -24.82
CA GLU A 325 27.65 19.93 -25.53
C GLU A 325 28.75 19.30 -24.69
N GLY A 326 28.68 18.00 -24.48
CA GLY A 326 29.64 17.26 -23.67
C GLY A 326 29.13 15.88 -23.23
N SER A 327 29.94 15.23 -22.39
CA SER A 327 29.62 13.97 -21.77
C SER A 327 29.47 14.20 -20.26
N HIS A 328 28.40 13.66 -19.67
CA HIS A 328 28.18 13.64 -18.24
C HIS A 328 28.20 12.20 -17.74
N ASP A 329 28.88 11.96 -16.64
CA ASP A 329 28.95 10.65 -15.99
C ASP A 329 27.81 10.51 -14.99
N ILE A 330 26.92 9.55 -15.23
CA ILE A 330 25.81 9.20 -14.35
C ILE A 330 26.21 7.99 -13.54
N LYS A 331 26.12 8.11 -12.19
CA LYS A 331 26.32 7.00 -11.29
C LYS A 331 25.10 6.81 -10.39
N ILE A 332 24.61 5.59 -10.31
CA ILE A 332 23.50 5.20 -9.43
C ILE A 332 24.01 4.14 -8.47
N VAL A 333 23.76 4.34 -7.18
CA VAL A 333 24.11 3.42 -6.10
C VAL A 333 22.84 3.03 -5.35
N VAL A 334 22.60 1.74 -5.18
CA VAL A 334 21.52 1.19 -4.35
C VAL A 334 22.11 0.45 -3.17
N LYS A 335 21.46 0.55 -2.00
CA LYS A 335 21.93 -0.07 -0.76
C LYS A 335 20.78 -0.79 -0.05
N ASP A 336 21.10 -1.91 0.59
CA ASP A 336 20.27 -2.49 1.64
C ASP A 336 20.53 -1.82 3.00
N PHE A 337 19.85 -2.28 4.04
CA PHE A 337 20.06 -1.76 5.40
C PHE A 337 21.37 -2.24 6.03
N ALA A 338 21.89 -3.41 5.64
CA ALA A 338 23.17 -3.94 6.15
C ALA A 338 24.38 -3.18 5.61
N GLY A 339 24.19 -2.37 4.55
CA GLY A 339 25.21 -1.55 3.91
C GLY A 339 25.87 -2.21 2.70
N ASN A 340 25.38 -3.39 2.28
CA ASN A 340 25.77 -3.95 0.99
C ASN A 340 25.23 -3.07 -0.13
N LYS A 341 25.98 -2.95 -1.22
CA LYS A 341 25.64 -2.02 -2.30
C LYS A 341 25.92 -2.59 -3.67
N SER A 342 25.10 -2.15 -4.62
CA SER A 342 25.36 -2.29 -6.05
C SER A 342 25.38 -0.92 -6.70
N GLN A 343 26.19 -0.76 -7.73
CA GLN A 343 26.30 0.50 -8.46
C GLN A 343 26.45 0.28 -9.95
N ILE A 344 25.97 1.25 -10.72
CA ILE A 344 26.14 1.32 -12.17
C ILE A 344 26.62 2.71 -12.56
N GLU A 345 27.51 2.77 -13.54
CA GLU A 345 28.01 4.02 -14.13
C GLU A 345 27.85 3.98 -15.65
N PHE A 346 27.38 5.07 -16.23
CA PHE A 346 27.21 5.19 -17.68
C PHE A 346 27.25 6.65 -18.12
N PRO A 347 27.76 6.93 -19.35
CA PRO A 347 27.78 8.28 -19.89
C PRO A 347 26.44 8.68 -20.51
N VAL A 348 26.10 9.96 -20.39
CA VAL A 348 25.04 10.64 -21.15
C VAL A 348 25.69 11.72 -21.98
N ILE A 349 25.51 11.65 -23.30
CA ILE A 349 26.09 12.64 -24.24
C ILE A 349 25.06 13.70 -24.58
N VAL A 350 25.42 14.93 -24.39
CA VAL A 350 24.54 16.09 -24.70
C VAL A 350 24.76 16.53 -26.14
N TYR A 351 23.67 16.55 -26.89
CA TYR A 351 23.64 17.06 -28.27
C TYR A 351 22.70 18.26 -28.36
N PRO A 352 23.21 19.50 -28.42
CA PRO A 352 22.38 20.71 -28.51
C PRO A 352 21.43 20.75 -29.72
N THR A 353 21.75 20.02 -30.80
CA THR A 353 20.87 19.90 -31.96
C THR A 353 19.51 19.24 -31.67
N LEU A 354 19.40 18.51 -30.56
CA LEU A 354 18.12 17.94 -30.08
C LEU A 354 17.13 19.03 -29.64
N ASN A 355 17.56 20.27 -29.43
CA ASN A 355 16.67 21.40 -29.12
C ASN A 355 15.69 21.73 -30.26
N GLN A 356 15.94 21.21 -31.47
CA GLN A 356 15.05 21.37 -32.61
C GLN A 356 13.95 20.31 -32.69
N TYR A 357 13.87 19.43 -31.70
CA TYR A 357 12.82 18.40 -31.60
C TYR A 357 11.43 19.05 -31.52
N GLN A 358 10.51 18.54 -32.32
CA GLN A 358 9.11 18.98 -32.25
C GLN A 358 8.33 18.05 -31.32
N TYR A 359 7.95 18.57 -30.17
CA TYR A 359 7.13 17.84 -29.20
C TYR A 359 5.76 17.48 -29.77
N GLN A 360 5.22 16.33 -29.38
CA GLN A 360 3.88 15.94 -29.78
C GLN A 360 2.86 16.90 -29.13
N ALA A 361 1.97 17.45 -29.93
CA ALA A 361 0.88 18.27 -29.41
C ALA A 361 -0.08 17.43 -28.58
N ASN A 362 -0.53 17.98 -27.45
CA ASN A 362 -1.58 17.36 -26.67
C ASN A 362 -2.87 17.23 -27.49
N PRO A 363 -3.73 16.22 -27.21
CA PRO A 363 -5.03 16.10 -27.85
C PRO A 363 -5.80 17.43 -27.75
N PRO A 364 -6.45 17.92 -28.83
CA PRO A 364 -7.08 19.23 -28.85
C PRO A 364 -8.26 19.37 -27.88
N ASP A 365 -8.86 18.26 -27.44
CA ASP A 365 -9.93 18.16 -26.45
C ASP A 365 -9.44 17.85 -25.03
N ALA A 366 -8.14 17.75 -24.84
CA ALA A 366 -7.54 17.51 -23.52
C ALA A 366 -7.70 18.73 -22.61
N MET A 367 -8.08 18.48 -21.37
CA MET A 367 -8.19 19.51 -20.33
C MET A 367 -7.01 19.38 -19.36
N LEU A 368 -6.29 20.47 -19.13
CA LEU A 368 -5.22 20.47 -18.13
C LEU A 368 -5.82 20.39 -16.72
N VAL A 369 -5.48 19.33 -16.02
CA VAL A 369 -5.73 19.12 -14.58
C VAL A 369 -4.42 19.35 -13.85
N THR A 370 -4.42 20.22 -12.86
CA THR A 370 -3.23 20.50 -12.04
C THR A 370 -3.42 19.98 -10.62
N ASN A 371 -2.32 19.65 -9.96
CA ASN A 371 -2.36 19.26 -8.54
C ASN A 371 -3.03 20.35 -7.68
N ALA A 372 -2.72 21.63 -7.92
CA ALA A 372 -3.17 22.74 -7.08
C ALA A 372 -4.67 23.08 -7.23
N LYS A 373 -5.35 22.62 -8.30
CA LYS A 373 -6.71 23.05 -8.61
C LYS A 373 -7.59 21.90 -9.08
N GLY A 374 -8.67 21.66 -8.34
CA GLY A 374 -9.70 20.72 -8.74
C GLY A 374 -10.44 21.14 -10.02
N VAL A 375 -10.96 20.17 -10.74
CA VAL A 375 -11.69 20.33 -12.00
C VAL A 375 -13.02 19.59 -11.92
N ALA A 376 -14.09 20.22 -12.41
CA ALA A 376 -15.39 19.60 -12.59
C ALA A 376 -15.77 19.59 -14.08
N ILE A 377 -16.09 18.41 -14.59
CA ILE A 377 -16.47 18.16 -15.99
C ILE A 377 -17.93 17.73 -16.00
N HIS A 378 -18.77 18.48 -16.70
CA HIS A 378 -20.20 18.23 -16.80
C HIS A 378 -20.58 17.97 -18.24
N LYS A 379 -20.99 16.73 -18.55
CA LYS A 379 -21.53 16.33 -19.84
C LYS A 379 -22.97 15.81 -19.66
N SER A 380 -23.69 15.62 -20.72
CA SER A 380 -25.10 15.21 -20.66
C SER A 380 -25.36 13.88 -19.91
N LYS A 381 -24.36 12.98 -19.91
CA LYS A 381 -24.47 11.63 -19.34
C LYS A 381 -23.28 11.26 -18.44
N LEU A 382 -22.29 12.13 -18.33
CA LEU A 382 -21.08 11.91 -17.53
C LEU A 382 -20.76 13.17 -16.73
N ASP A 383 -20.61 13.04 -15.43
CA ASP A 383 -20.03 14.04 -14.54
C ASP A 383 -18.74 13.48 -13.95
N VAL A 384 -17.66 14.25 -13.98
CA VAL A 384 -16.40 13.89 -13.32
C VAL A 384 -15.96 15.06 -12.45
N SER A 385 -15.70 14.80 -11.18
CA SER A 385 -15.12 15.78 -10.25
C SER A 385 -13.79 15.27 -9.77
N ILE A 386 -12.73 15.99 -10.14
CA ILE A 386 -11.35 15.75 -9.73
C ILE A 386 -11.02 16.83 -8.69
N PRO A 387 -10.86 16.49 -7.41
CA PRO A 387 -10.51 17.48 -6.39
C PRO A 387 -9.08 18.02 -6.59
N SER A 388 -8.73 19.12 -5.91
CA SER A 388 -7.33 19.51 -5.72
C SER A 388 -6.57 18.37 -5.05
N ASP A 389 -5.28 18.29 -5.26
CA ASP A 389 -4.38 17.26 -4.74
C ASP A 389 -4.71 15.82 -5.20
N ALA A 390 -5.62 15.65 -6.18
CA ALA A 390 -5.96 14.33 -6.69
C ALA A 390 -4.88 13.73 -7.61
N VAL A 391 -4.16 14.56 -8.34
CA VAL A 391 -3.07 14.14 -9.23
C VAL A 391 -1.73 14.61 -8.68
N TYR A 392 -0.67 13.82 -8.85
CA TYR A 392 0.65 14.18 -8.34
C TYR A 392 1.41 15.21 -9.18
N GLN A 393 1.00 15.37 -10.44
CA GLN A 393 1.58 16.32 -11.41
C GLN A 393 0.51 16.82 -12.37
N ASP A 394 0.85 17.85 -13.14
CA ASP A 394 -0.02 18.33 -14.20
C ASP A 394 -0.30 17.22 -15.22
N TYR A 395 -1.56 17.06 -15.57
CA TYR A 395 -2.06 15.96 -16.37
C TYR A 395 -3.08 16.45 -17.40
N HIS A 396 -2.93 16.02 -18.65
CA HIS A 396 -3.85 16.31 -19.73
C HIS A 396 -4.98 15.26 -19.75
N TYR A 397 -6.08 15.59 -19.06
CA TYR A 397 -7.24 14.73 -18.94
C TYR A 397 -8.03 14.66 -20.26
N THR A 398 -8.42 13.45 -20.62
CA THR A 398 -9.39 13.16 -21.67
C THR A 398 -10.42 12.16 -21.18
N ASP A 399 -11.59 12.15 -21.78
CA ASP A 399 -12.59 11.09 -21.60
C ASP A 399 -13.15 10.62 -22.93
N LYS A 400 -13.67 9.39 -22.96
CA LYS A 400 -14.24 8.79 -24.15
C LYS A 400 -15.49 7.98 -23.81
N GLU A 401 -16.59 8.24 -24.54
CA GLU A 401 -17.78 7.41 -24.49
C GLU A 401 -17.64 6.21 -25.45
N ILE A 402 -17.93 5.01 -24.94
CA ILE A 402 -17.86 3.73 -25.66
C ILE A 402 -19.25 3.08 -25.60
N LYS A 403 -19.87 2.82 -26.73
CA LYS A 403 -21.20 2.17 -26.79
C LYS A 403 -21.15 0.78 -26.15
N SER A 404 -22.02 0.53 -25.19
CA SER A 404 -22.02 -0.70 -24.36
C SER A 404 -23.48 -1.11 -24.06
N PRO A 405 -24.23 -1.60 -25.05
CA PRO A 405 -25.65 -1.90 -24.91
C PRO A 405 -25.98 -3.02 -23.90
N GLN A 406 -25.01 -3.78 -23.48
CA GLN A 406 -25.11 -4.84 -22.44
C GLN A 406 -25.24 -4.28 -21.02
N TYR A 407 -24.95 -3.00 -20.80
CA TYR A 407 -25.01 -2.34 -19.51
C TYR A 407 -26.17 -1.31 -19.45
N LEU A 408 -26.41 -0.76 -18.27
CA LEU A 408 -27.45 0.28 -18.09
C LEU A 408 -27.05 1.64 -18.66
N SER A 409 -25.76 1.84 -18.90
CA SER A 409 -25.17 3.02 -19.54
C SER A 409 -24.15 2.61 -20.58
N ASN A 410 -23.75 3.55 -21.44
CA ASN A 410 -22.49 3.40 -22.14
C ASN A 410 -21.32 3.31 -21.14
N THR A 411 -20.20 2.81 -21.60
CA THR A 411 -18.94 2.82 -20.84
C THR A 411 -18.26 4.16 -21.07
N TYR A 412 -17.74 4.75 -20.00
CA TYR A 412 -16.98 5.97 -20.05
C TYR A 412 -15.54 5.69 -19.62
N ARG A 413 -14.59 5.88 -20.54
CA ARG A 413 -13.17 5.97 -20.19
C ARG A 413 -12.93 7.31 -19.56
N VAL A 414 -12.58 7.33 -18.29
CA VAL A 414 -12.34 8.52 -17.47
C VAL A 414 -10.85 8.61 -17.21
N GLY A 415 -10.17 9.55 -17.87
CA GLY A 415 -8.73 9.72 -17.77
C GLY A 415 -7.93 8.51 -18.29
N SER A 416 -6.69 8.39 -17.82
CA SER A 416 -5.77 7.28 -18.14
C SER A 416 -5.45 6.46 -16.90
N TRP A 417 -5.63 5.15 -16.95
CA TRP A 417 -5.27 4.22 -15.88
C TRP A 417 -3.75 4.16 -15.61
N HIS A 418 -2.95 4.81 -16.45
CA HIS A 418 -1.50 4.99 -16.25
C HIS A 418 -1.17 6.13 -15.27
N GLU A 419 -2.14 6.99 -14.95
CA GLU A 419 -1.97 8.09 -14.01
C GLU A 419 -2.50 7.69 -12.63
N ALA A 420 -1.66 7.84 -11.61
CA ALA A 420 -2.04 7.57 -10.24
C ALA A 420 -2.89 8.70 -9.65
N LEU A 421 -3.81 8.35 -8.78
CA LEU A 421 -4.58 9.29 -7.96
C LEU A 421 -4.16 9.19 -6.50
N ASP A 422 -3.90 10.34 -5.87
CA ASP A 422 -3.68 10.43 -4.42
C ASP A 422 -5.01 10.30 -3.67
N VAL A 423 -6.01 11.05 -4.09
CA VAL A 423 -7.36 10.97 -3.53
C VAL A 423 -8.38 10.53 -4.58
N PRO A 424 -9.46 9.84 -4.15
CA PRO A 424 -10.50 9.40 -5.07
C PRO A 424 -11.17 10.55 -5.81
N ILE A 425 -11.51 10.32 -7.07
CA ILE A 425 -12.34 11.21 -7.88
C ILE A 425 -13.81 10.79 -7.81
N THR A 426 -14.73 11.70 -8.09
CA THR A 426 -16.17 11.38 -8.20
C THR A 426 -16.55 11.20 -9.66
N VAL A 427 -17.13 10.05 -9.99
CA VAL A 427 -17.69 9.76 -11.31
C VAL A 427 -19.21 9.63 -11.18
N GLY A 428 -19.95 10.42 -11.95
CA GLY A 428 -21.40 10.38 -12.08
C GLY A 428 -21.81 9.93 -13.48
N ILE A 429 -22.64 8.90 -13.58
CA ILE A 429 -23.09 8.35 -14.86
C ILE A 429 -24.64 8.33 -14.89
N LYS A 430 -25.20 8.74 -16.03
CA LYS A 430 -26.63 8.70 -16.26
C LYS A 430 -26.99 7.40 -16.99
N PRO A 431 -28.01 6.65 -16.53
CA PRO A 431 -28.50 5.49 -17.26
C PRO A 431 -29.15 5.89 -18.60
N GLU A 432 -29.10 5.00 -19.60
CA GLU A 432 -29.71 5.21 -20.93
C GLU A 432 -31.23 5.16 -20.87
N THR A 433 -31.79 4.43 -19.90
CA THR A 433 -33.24 4.24 -19.75
C THR A 433 -33.68 4.64 -18.34
N VAL A 434 -34.95 5.03 -18.22
CA VAL A 434 -35.57 5.27 -16.92
C VAL A 434 -35.79 3.92 -16.23
N LEU A 435 -35.33 3.82 -14.99
CA LEU A 435 -35.48 2.61 -14.19
C LEU A 435 -36.68 2.73 -13.25
N PRO A 436 -37.36 1.62 -12.94
CA PRO A 436 -38.34 1.56 -11.86
C PRO A 436 -37.71 1.91 -10.51
N ASP A 437 -38.45 2.59 -9.64
CA ASP A 437 -37.96 3.00 -8.30
C ASP A 437 -37.44 1.83 -7.48
N SER A 438 -38.05 0.63 -7.63
CA SER A 438 -37.59 -0.60 -6.93
C SER A 438 -36.19 -1.06 -7.30
N LEU A 439 -35.69 -0.67 -8.48
CA LEU A 439 -34.36 -1.04 -8.96
C LEU A 439 -33.31 0.06 -8.69
N MET A 440 -33.73 1.28 -8.36
CA MET A 440 -32.80 2.39 -8.20
C MET A 440 -31.71 2.11 -7.14
N SER A 441 -32.08 1.47 -6.02
CA SER A 441 -31.11 1.11 -4.95
C SER A 441 -30.13 0.00 -5.36
N LYS A 442 -30.42 -0.69 -6.46
CA LYS A 442 -29.62 -1.81 -6.99
C LYS A 442 -28.60 -1.38 -8.05
N VAL A 443 -28.65 -0.12 -8.52
CA VAL A 443 -27.69 0.39 -9.50
C VAL A 443 -26.37 0.70 -8.84
N ILE A 444 -25.28 0.25 -9.47
CA ILE A 444 -23.91 0.58 -9.05
C ILE A 444 -23.10 1.10 -10.23
N VAL A 445 -22.13 1.94 -9.93
CA VAL A 445 -21.01 2.23 -10.83
C VAL A 445 -20.06 1.04 -10.75
N ALA A 446 -19.75 0.45 -11.90
CA ALA A 446 -18.80 -0.63 -12.04
C ALA A 446 -17.60 -0.20 -12.88
N GLU A 447 -16.42 -0.54 -12.43
CA GLU A 447 -15.18 -0.42 -13.18
C GLU A 447 -14.96 -1.69 -14.00
N ILE A 448 -14.61 -1.51 -15.27
CA ILE A 448 -14.27 -2.62 -16.16
C ILE A 448 -12.77 -2.86 -16.05
N GLN A 449 -12.38 -4.03 -15.56
CA GLN A 449 -10.97 -4.42 -15.41
C GLN A 449 -10.37 -4.80 -16.77
N SER A 450 -9.04 -4.92 -16.84
CA SER A 450 -8.33 -5.27 -18.08
C SER A 450 -8.71 -6.62 -18.68
N ASP A 451 -9.17 -7.56 -17.85
CA ASP A 451 -9.68 -8.88 -18.27
C ASP A 451 -11.17 -8.87 -18.65
N GLY A 452 -11.82 -7.68 -18.62
CA GLY A 452 -13.25 -7.50 -18.88
C GLY A 452 -14.17 -7.81 -17.70
N THR A 453 -13.66 -8.20 -16.56
CA THR A 453 -14.47 -8.40 -15.34
C THR A 453 -14.94 -7.07 -14.78
N LEU A 454 -16.04 -7.09 -14.02
CA LEU A 454 -16.63 -5.91 -13.42
C LEU A 454 -16.28 -5.87 -11.93
N LYS A 455 -15.82 -4.71 -11.48
CA LYS A 455 -15.59 -4.41 -10.06
C LYS A 455 -16.53 -3.31 -9.60
N GLY A 456 -17.45 -3.62 -8.69
CA GLY A 456 -18.38 -2.65 -8.15
C GLY A 456 -17.66 -1.55 -7.36
N ARG A 457 -18.06 -0.31 -7.62
CA ARG A 457 -17.55 0.89 -6.93
C ARG A 457 -18.62 1.57 -6.07
N GLY A 458 -19.75 0.87 -5.86
CA GLY A 458 -20.90 1.40 -5.16
C GLY A 458 -21.67 2.40 -6.00
N GLY A 459 -22.32 3.33 -5.37
CA GLY A 459 -23.05 4.40 -6.06
C GLY A 459 -24.24 4.91 -5.26
N ILE A 460 -24.46 6.21 -5.38
CA ILE A 460 -25.58 6.93 -4.77
C ILE A 460 -26.26 7.75 -5.86
N TRP A 461 -27.57 7.73 -5.91
CA TRP A 461 -28.33 8.59 -6.81
C TRP A 461 -28.19 10.06 -6.42
N ASN A 462 -27.75 10.86 -7.37
CA ASN A 462 -27.70 12.31 -7.28
C ASN A 462 -28.49 12.88 -8.48
N LYS A 463 -29.70 13.39 -8.22
CA LYS A 463 -30.66 13.83 -9.27
C LYS A 463 -30.95 12.70 -10.27
N LYS A 464 -30.36 12.76 -11.46
CA LYS A 464 -30.57 11.80 -12.56
C LYS A 464 -29.36 10.91 -12.86
N MET A 465 -28.33 11.00 -12.05
CA MET A 465 -27.07 10.25 -12.20
C MET A 465 -26.80 9.37 -10.98
N VAL A 466 -26.09 8.29 -11.19
CA VAL A 466 -25.50 7.50 -10.12
C VAL A 466 -24.05 7.92 -9.96
N THR A 467 -23.68 8.39 -8.78
CA THR A 467 -22.34 8.91 -8.47
C THR A 467 -21.60 7.98 -7.53
N ALA A 468 -20.33 7.73 -7.79
CA ALA A 468 -19.44 6.98 -6.92
C ALA A 468 -18.07 7.67 -6.80
N GLN A 469 -17.40 7.50 -5.65
CA GLN A 469 -16.00 7.81 -5.51
C GLN A 469 -15.17 6.63 -6.01
N VAL A 470 -14.25 6.89 -6.93
CA VAL A 470 -13.39 5.87 -7.52
C VAL A 470 -11.92 6.20 -7.28
N PRO A 471 -11.09 5.21 -6.90
CA PRO A 471 -9.70 5.44 -6.49
C PRO A 471 -8.71 5.51 -7.66
N THR A 472 -9.17 5.26 -8.89
CA THR A 472 -8.34 5.20 -10.10
C THR A 472 -9.03 5.89 -11.25
N PHE A 473 -8.28 6.34 -12.24
CA PHE A 473 -8.81 6.52 -13.59
C PHE A 473 -9.09 5.15 -14.21
N GLY A 474 -10.03 5.09 -15.19
CA GLY A 474 -10.39 3.80 -15.79
C GLY A 474 -11.67 3.84 -16.61
N ASP A 475 -12.17 2.67 -16.96
CA ASP A 475 -13.40 2.48 -17.73
C ASP A 475 -14.57 2.18 -16.77
N TYR A 476 -15.61 3.03 -16.77
CA TYR A 476 -16.75 2.96 -15.84
C TYR A 476 -18.07 2.84 -16.58
N THR A 477 -18.99 2.05 -16.02
CA THR A 477 -20.35 1.86 -16.52
C THR A 477 -21.34 1.70 -15.38
N LEU A 478 -22.65 1.67 -15.69
CA LEU A 478 -23.69 1.34 -14.72
C LEU A 478 -24.20 -0.08 -14.94
N VAL A 479 -24.33 -0.82 -13.85
CA VAL A 479 -24.90 -2.16 -13.83
C VAL A 479 -25.92 -2.33 -12.70
N LEU A 480 -26.77 -3.36 -12.80
CA LEU A 480 -27.66 -3.77 -11.72
C LEU A 480 -27.01 -4.88 -10.89
N ASP A 481 -27.04 -4.70 -9.61
CA ASP A 481 -26.70 -5.72 -8.64
C ASP A 481 -27.95 -6.17 -7.89
N THR A 482 -28.59 -7.20 -8.41
CA THR A 482 -29.81 -7.80 -7.87
C THR A 482 -29.60 -9.24 -7.38
N VAL A 483 -28.37 -9.72 -7.48
CA VAL A 483 -28.00 -11.09 -7.10
C VAL A 483 -27.52 -11.07 -5.66
N ALA A 484 -28.14 -11.89 -4.82
CA ALA A 484 -27.69 -12.01 -3.44
C ALA A 484 -26.34 -12.75 -3.34
N PRO A 485 -25.56 -12.51 -2.27
CA PRO A 485 -24.31 -13.24 -2.03
C PRO A 485 -24.48 -14.75 -2.11
N GLU A 486 -23.54 -15.42 -2.74
CA GLU A 486 -23.46 -16.88 -2.73
C GLU A 486 -22.87 -17.37 -1.39
N VAL A 487 -23.54 -18.34 -0.77
CA VAL A 487 -23.04 -19.02 0.43
C VAL A 487 -22.97 -20.52 0.17
N VAL A 488 -21.78 -21.10 0.31
CA VAL A 488 -21.53 -22.53 0.06
C VAL A 488 -20.80 -23.13 1.25
N LYS A 489 -21.24 -24.32 1.70
CA LYS A 489 -20.53 -25.10 2.70
C LYS A 489 -19.15 -25.52 2.15
N ASP A 490 -18.09 -25.28 2.92
CA ASP A 490 -16.72 -25.73 2.63
C ASP A 490 -16.36 -26.94 3.50
N TYR A 491 -16.46 -26.81 4.82
CA TYR A 491 -16.03 -27.85 5.74
C TYR A 491 -16.94 -27.99 6.95
N VAL A 492 -17.15 -29.25 7.35
CA VAL A 492 -17.82 -29.65 8.61
C VAL A 492 -17.01 -30.79 9.22
N PRO A 493 -16.61 -30.70 10.49
CA PRO A 493 -15.87 -31.77 11.16
C PRO A 493 -16.74 -32.99 11.42
N ALA A 494 -16.13 -34.16 11.42
CA ALA A 494 -16.80 -35.39 11.83
C ALA A 494 -16.85 -35.55 13.36
N ASP A 495 -15.85 -35.04 14.07
CA ASP A 495 -15.68 -35.06 15.52
C ASP A 495 -14.68 -33.95 15.96
N MET A 496 -14.44 -33.84 17.28
CA MET A 496 -13.52 -32.87 17.89
C MET A 496 -12.05 -33.03 17.43
N ASN A 497 -11.67 -34.22 16.97
CA ASN A 497 -10.30 -34.55 16.56
C ASN A 497 -10.12 -34.48 15.04
N SER A 498 -11.08 -33.91 14.31
CA SER A 498 -10.98 -33.72 12.87
C SER A 498 -9.77 -32.89 12.51
N TYR A 499 -9.16 -33.15 11.36
CA TYR A 499 -7.87 -32.58 10.93
C TYR A 499 -7.82 -31.03 10.88
N ARG A 500 -8.97 -30.37 10.72
CA ARG A 500 -9.10 -28.90 10.80
C ARG A 500 -9.61 -28.42 12.17
N GLY A 501 -9.70 -29.31 13.17
CA GLY A 501 -10.30 -29.02 14.48
C GLY A 501 -11.83 -28.93 14.44
N ALA A 502 -12.43 -28.56 15.55
CA ALA A 502 -13.89 -28.42 15.72
C ALA A 502 -14.38 -27.08 15.13
N VAL A 503 -14.29 -26.90 13.83
CA VAL A 503 -14.73 -25.70 13.12
C VAL A 503 -15.63 -26.04 11.95
N ILE A 504 -16.64 -25.20 11.69
CA ILE A 504 -17.43 -25.23 10.45
C ILE A 504 -17.02 -24.06 9.56
N GLN A 505 -16.95 -24.31 8.25
CA GLN A 505 -16.47 -23.32 7.28
C GLN A 505 -17.45 -23.20 6.10
N PHE A 506 -17.71 -21.94 5.69
CA PHE A 506 -18.52 -21.58 4.55
C PHE A 506 -17.80 -20.54 3.71
N ILE A 507 -17.92 -20.64 2.40
CA ILE A 507 -17.50 -19.59 1.47
C ILE A 507 -18.69 -18.66 1.26
N ALA A 508 -18.49 -17.35 1.50
CA ALA A 508 -19.50 -16.32 1.30
C ALA A 508 -18.91 -15.22 0.41
N LYS A 509 -19.39 -15.09 -0.83
CA LYS A 509 -18.87 -14.14 -1.81
C LYS A 509 -19.98 -13.46 -2.59
N ASP A 510 -19.72 -12.26 -3.06
CA ASP A 510 -20.53 -11.53 -4.03
C ASP A 510 -19.73 -11.23 -5.30
N LYS A 511 -20.42 -11.16 -6.46
CA LYS A 511 -19.77 -10.97 -7.76
C LYS A 511 -19.50 -9.51 -8.11
N LEU A 512 -20.35 -8.59 -7.62
CA LEU A 512 -20.30 -7.18 -7.99
C LEU A 512 -20.06 -6.26 -6.81
N SER A 513 -20.83 -6.41 -5.74
CA SER A 513 -20.66 -5.64 -4.52
C SER A 513 -19.92 -6.44 -3.45
N LYS A 514 -19.59 -5.80 -2.34
CA LYS A 514 -18.93 -6.48 -1.22
C LYS A 514 -19.97 -7.02 -0.24
N ILE A 515 -19.59 -8.02 0.55
CA ILE A 515 -20.35 -8.40 1.73
C ILE A 515 -20.37 -7.19 2.69
N LYS A 516 -21.58 -6.68 2.95
CA LYS A 516 -21.84 -5.58 3.87
C LYS A 516 -21.91 -6.03 5.31
N SER A 517 -22.60 -7.15 5.52
CA SER A 517 -22.77 -7.72 6.86
C SER A 517 -23.16 -9.19 6.78
N TYR A 518 -22.89 -9.89 7.86
CA TYR A 518 -23.33 -11.26 8.04
C TYR A 518 -23.64 -11.53 9.52
N SER A 519 -24.45 -12.55 9.78
CA SER A 519 -24.76 -13.03 11.12
C SER A 519 -25.00 -14.54 11.08
N GLY A 520 -24.45 -15.26 12.03
CA GLY A 520 -24.60 -16.70 12.15
C GLY A 520 -25.21 -17.11 13.48
N LYS A 521 -26.07 -18.15 13.43
CA LYS A 521 -26.63 -18.82 14.62
C LYS A 521 -26.40 -20.29 14.48
N VAL A 522 -26.18 -20.95 15.63
CA VAL A 522 -26.23 -22.41 15.76
C VAL A 522 -27.24 -22.74 16.86
N ASP A 523 -28.19 -23.63 16.56
CA ASP A 523 -29.32 -23.97 17.43
C ASP A 523 -30.08 -22.72 17.92
N GLY A 524 -30.27 -21.75 17.06
CA GLY A 524 -30.96 -20.49 17.36
C GLY A 524 -30.19 -19.49 18.21
N LYS A 525 -28.97 -19.81 18.67
CA LYS A 525 -28.09 -18.92 19.43
C LYS A 525 -27.04 -18.30 18.52
N TRP A 526 -26.82 -17.00 18.69
CA TRP A 526 -25.72 -16.31 17.96
C TRP A 526 -24.38 -16.97 18.33
N MET A 527 -23.58 -17.27 17.31
CA MET A 527 -22.20 -17.71 17.43
C MET A 527 -21.28 -16.82 16.61
N LEU A 528 -20.03 -16.71 17.06
CA LEU A 528 -19.00 -15.94 16.38
C LEU A 528 -18.57 -16.67 15.11
N PHE A 529 -18.86 -16.07 13.96
CA PHE A 529 -18.26 -16.42 12.68
C PHE A 529 -17.15 -15.42 12.37
N GLU A 530 -15.92 -15.88 12.27
CA GLU A 530 -14.79 -15.08 11.82
C GLU A 530 -14.78 -15.03 10.29
N PHE A 531 -14.59 -13.85 9.70
CA PHE A 531 -14.56 -13.67 8.25
C PHE A 531 -13.14 -13.42 7.77
N ASP A 532 -12.63 -14.31 6.92
CA ASP A 532 -11.41 -14.11 6.15
C ASP A 532 -11.78 -13.60 4.75
N LYS A 533 -11.54 -12.33 4.52
CA LYS A 533 -11.90 -11.64 3.27
C LYS A 533 -11.08 -12.10 2.06
N LYS A 534 -9.84 -12.52 2.24
CA LYS A 534 -8.97 -12.98 1.13
C LYS A 534 -9.44 -14.30 0.53
N SER A 535 -9.95 -15.21 1.36
CA SER A 535 -10.52 -16.49 0.96
C SER A 535 -12.05 -16.46 0.86
N ASN A 536 -12.71 -15.36 1.25
CA ASN A 536 -14.15 -15.23 1.42
C ASN A 536 -14.75 -16.27 2.39
N MET A 537 -13.99 -16.68 3.40
CA MET A 537 -14.36 -17.75 4.31
C MET A 537 -14.99 -17.20 5.60
N LEU A 538 -16.15 -17.73 5.94
CA LEU A 538 -16.76 -17.63 7.27
C LEU A 538 -16.45 -18.88 8.06
N GLN A 539 -15.80 -18.74 9.22
CA GLN A 539 -15.41 -19.85 10.08
C GLN A 539 -16.00 -19.68 11.47
N CYS A 540 -16.59 -20.75 12.03
CA CYS A 540 -17.11 -20.78 13.39
C CYS A 540 -16.50 -21.93 14.17
N ASP A 541 -15.95 -21.64 15.37
CA ASP A 541 -15.51 -22.61 16.35
C ASP A 541 -16.73 -23.22 17.03
N ILE A 542 -16.93 -24.52 16.82
CA ILE A 542 -18.06 -25.29 17.39
C ILE A 542 -17.65 -26.18 18.58
N SER A 543 -16.42 -26.07 19.07
CA SER A 543 -15.94 -26.80 20.24
C SER A 543 -16.82 -26.65 21.51
N PRO A 544 -17.58 -25.54 21.69
CA PRO A 544 -18.51 -25.44 22.81
C PRO A 544 -19.82 -26.25 22.65
N LEU A 545 -20.07 -26.83 21.48
CA LEU A 545 -21.27 -27.62 21.23
C LEU A 545 -21.13 -29.04 21.80
N MET A 546 -22.28 -29.70 21.96
CA MET A 546 -22.31 -31.10 22.41
C MET A 546 -22.13 -32.04 21.21
N GLU A 547 -21.26 -33.02 21.34
CA GLU A 547 -21.11 -34.09 20.35
C GLU A 547 -22.30 -35.06 20.33
N ASN A 548 -22.41 -35.85 19.27
CA ASN A 548 -23.45 -36.85 19.02
C ASN A 548 -24.87 -36.25 18.97
N LYS A 549 -25.00 -35.05 18.42
CA LYS A 549 -26.26 -34.34 18.25
C LYS A 549 -26.36 -33.68 16.88
N GLU A 550 -27.58 -33.59 16.36
CA GLU A 550 -27.88 -32.76 15.20
C GLU A 550 -27.92 -31.28 15.60
N HIS A 551 -27.23 -30.45 14.86
CA HIS A 551 -27.14 -29.01 15.05
C HIS A 551 -27.62 -28.26 13.80
N LYS A 552 -28.24 -27.09 14.00
CA LYS A 552 -28.80 -26.26 12.93
C LYS A 552 -28.03 -24.94 12.80
N VAL A 553 -27.41 -24.71 11.65
CA VAL A 553 -26.78 -23.46 11.29
C VAL A 553 -27.74 -22.58 10.50
N GLU A 554 -27.84 -21.33 10.88
CA GLU A 554 -28.55 -20.30 10.13
C GLU A 554 -27.56 -19.14 9.88
N LEU A 555 -27.25 -18.87 8.60
CA LEU A 555 -26.42 -17.75 8.18
C LEU A 555 -27.28 -16.75 7.39
N VAL A 556 -27.17 -15.47 7.75
CA VAL A 556 -27.73 -14.36 6.98
C VAL A 556 -26.55 -13.56 6.45
N VAL A 557 -26.43 -13.42 5.13
CA VAL A 557 -25.38 -12.67 4.47
C VAL A 557 -26.00 -11.59 3.59
N ILE A 558 -25.54 -10.36 3.73
CA ILE A 558 -26.12 -9.18 3.07
C ILE A 558 -25.00 -8.43 2.33
N ASP A 559 -25.22 -8.09 1.07
CA ASP A 559 -24.30 -7.27 0.28
C ASP A 559 -24.53 -5.75 0.45
N GLU A 560 -23.72 -4.93 -0.22
CA GLU A 560 -23.82 -3.46 -0.18
C GLU A 560 -25.09 -2.94 -0.86
N ARG A 561 -25.77 -3.74 -1.70
CA ARG A 561 -27.06 -3.42 -2.36
C ARG A 561 -28.27 -3.97 -1.60
N ASN A 562 -28.06 -4.51 -0.40
CA ASN A 562 -29.07 -5.14 0.44
C ASN A 562 -29.78 -6.30 -0.26
N ASN A 563 -29.07 -7.09 -1.06
CA ASN A 563 -29.51 -8.42 -1.44
C ASN A 563 -29.13 -9.38 -0.31
N VAL A 564 -30.05 -10.29 0.03
CA VAL A 564 -29.96 -11.11 1.26
C VAL A 564 -29.98 -12.58 0.88
N THR A 565 -28.99 -13.30 1.39
CA THR A 565 -28.99 -14.77 1.42
C THR A 565 -29.28 -15.26 2.83
N ASN A 566 -30.31 -16.10 2.93
CA ASN A 566 -30.61 -16.85 4.14
C ASN A 566 -30.22 -18.32 3.90
N TYR A 567 -29.11 -18.73 4.45
CA TYR A 567 -28.57 -20.07 4.28
C TYR A 567 -28.83 -20.90 5.53
N LYS A 568 -29.38 -22.11 5.34
CA LYS A 568 -29.64 -23.06 6.43
C LYS A 568 -28.95 -24.38 6.13
N PHE A 569 -28.35 -24.94 7.15
CA PHE A 569 -27.63 -26.19 7.05
C PHE A 569 -27.71 -26.95 8.36
N ASP A 570 -28.06 -28.23 8.28
CA ASP A 570 -28.08 -29.12 9.44
C ASP A 570 -26.85 -30.06 9.38
N PHE A 571 -26.19 -30.26 10.49
CA PHE A 571 -25.03 -31.11 10.58
C PHE A 571 -25.08 -31.94 11.89
N TYR A 572 -24.44 -33.08 11.84
CA TYR A 572 -24.24 -33.92 13.02
C TYR A 572 -22.81 -33.77 13.52
N PHE A 573 -22.64 -33.51 14.79
CA PHE A 573 -21.35 -33.28 15.41
C PHE A 573 -21.25 -34.01 16.75
#